data_fdaff04fa7ab481be74cb44c6af67e73
#
_entry.id   fdaff04fa7ab481be74cb44c6af67e73
#
_cell.length_a   1.000
_cell.length_b   1.000
_cell.length_c   1.000
_cell.angle_alpha   90.00
_cell.angle_beta   90.00
_cell.angle_gamma   90.00
#
_symmetry.space_group_name_H-M   'P 1'
#
loop_
_entity.id
_entity.type
_entity.pdbx_description
1 polymer ?
#
loop_
_entity_poly.entity_id
_entity_poly.type
_entity_poly.pdbx_seq_one_letter_code
_entity_poly.pdbx_strand_id
1 'polypeptide(L)'
;MSVATVLDQLLDPLSRCLDAESARRIVVLGVSAPVQERIDFLAEGANEGSLKDEERAEYEALINAADFVSILKLKARRQFSDSE
;
A
#
# COMPACT_ATOMS: atom_id res chain seq x y z
N MET A 1 10.03 9.69 -14.19
CA MET A 1 9.21 8.54 -13.79
C MET A 1 8.26 8.91 -12.68
N SER A 2 7.07 8.34 -12.68
CA SER A 2 6.14 8.52 -11.57
C SER A 2 6.55 7.64 -10.39
N VAL A 3 6.07 7.97 -9.20
CA VAL A 3 6.30 7.17 -8.00
C VAL A 3 5.79 5.74 -8.21
N ALA A 4 4.62 5.60 -8.84
CA ALA A 4 4.03 4.28 -9.10
C ALA A 4 4.92 3.44 -10.02
N THR A 5 5.54 4.04 -11.04
CA THR A 5 6.44 3.33 -11.94
C THR A 5 7.69 2.86 -11.23
N VAL A 6 8.27 3.73 -10.40
CA VAL A 6 9.46 3.38 -9.61
C VAL A 6 9.15 2.25 -8.63
N LEU A 7 8.03 2.35 -7.93
CA LEU A 7 7.61 1.30 -6.99
C LEU A 7 7.35 -0.01 -7.71
N ASP A 8 6.76 0.03 -8.89
CA ASP A 8 6.52 -1.17 -9.69
C ASP A 8 7.82 -1.89 -10.00
N GLN A 9 8.82 -1.14 -10.47
CA GLN A 9 10.12 -1.71 -10.82
C GLN A 9 10.89 -2.21 -9.59
N LEU A 10 10.76 -1.50 -8.47
CA LEU A 10 11.41 -1.89 -7.23
C LEU A 10 10.82 -3.17 -6.65
N LEU A 11 9.49 -3.29 -6.71
CA LEU A 11 8.78 -4.42 -6.11
C LEU A 11 8.74 -5.66 -6.98
N ASP A 12 9.00 -5.52 -8.29
CA ASP A 12 8.92 -6.67 -9.19
C ASP A 12 9.84 -7.84 -8.77
N PRO A 13 11.14 -7.60 -8.53
CA PRO A 13 12.01 -8.70 -8.06
C PRO A 13 11.57 -9.27 -6.72
N LEU A 14 11.08 -8.40 -5.82
CA LEU A 14 10.61 -8.85 -4.52
C LEU A 14 9.41 -9.79 -4.64
N SER A 15 8.46 -9.44 -5.51
CA SER A 15 7.27 -10.24 -5.70
C SER A 15 7.58 -11.62 -6.26
N ARG A 16 8.65 -11.74 -7.06
CA ARG A 16 9.07 -13.01 -7.63
C ARG A 16 9.66 -13.96 -6.59
N CYS A 17 10.01 -13.45 -5.41
CA CYS A 17 10.47 -14.28 -4.30
C CYS A 17 9.33 -14.96 -3.55
N LEU A 18 8.09 -14.58 -3.83
CA LEU A 18 6.93 -15.11 -3.13
C LEU A 18 6.50 -16.45 -3.71
N ASP A 19 6.23 -17.41 -2.82
CA ASP A 19 5.57 -18.65 -3.24
C ASP A 19 4.04 -18.39 -3.28
N ALA A 20 3.28 -19.39 -3.76
CA ALA A 20 1.84 -19.25 -3.91
C ALA A 20 1.13 -18.95 -2.58
N GLU A 21 1.58 -19.57 -1.48
CA GLU A 21 0.98 -19.36 -0.17
C GLU A 21 1.25 -17.96 0.36
N SER A 22 2.50 -17.50 0.29
CA SER A 22 2.87 -16.17 0.73
C SER A 22 2.17 -15.09 -0.09
N ALA A 23 2.09 -15.30 -1.40
CA ALA A 23 1.42 -14.37 -2.29
C ALA A 23 -0.07 -14.26 -1.94
N ARG A 24 -0.72 -15.39 -1.66
CA ARG A 24 -2.12 -15.41 -1.28
C ARG A 24 -2.36 -14.66 0.01
N ARG A 25 -1.48 -14.82 1.00
CA ARG A 25 -1.57 -14.12 2.27
C ARG A 25 -1.46 -12.61 2.08
N ILE A 26 -0.58 -12.17 1.20
CA ILE A 26 -0.40 -10.74 0.92
C ILE A 26 -1.66 -10.16 0.27
N VAL A 27 -2.25 -10.88 -0.67
CA VAL A 27 -3.46 -10.42 -1.37
C VAL A 27 -4.61 -10.14 -0.41
N VAL A 28 -4.72 -10.93 0.67
CA VAL A 28 -5.83 -10.78 1.63
C VAL A 28 -5.50 -9.89 2.82
N LEU A 29 -4.30 -9.31 2.87
CA LEU A 29 -3.95 -8.40 3.96
C LEU A 29 -4.88 -7.21 3.99
N GLY A 30 -5.34 -6.89 5.19
CA GLY A 30 -6.16 -5.72 5.43
C GLY A 30 -5.45 -4.75 6.37
N VAL A 31 -6.07 -3.59 6.56
CA VAL A 31 -5.57 -2.57 7.47
C VAL A 31 -6.27 -2.77 8.81
N SER A 32 -5.51 -2.69 9.92
CA SER A 32 -6.11 -2.81 11.25
C SER A 32 -7.07 -1.64 11.52
N ALA A 33 -8.05 -1.87 12.38
CA ALA A 33 -9.04 -0.84 12.69
C ALA A 33 -8.43 0.45 13.23
N PRO A 34 -7.47 0.42 14.17
CA PRO A 34 -6.84 1.65 14.64
C PRO A 34 -6.13 2.43 13.53
N VAL A 35 -5.47 1.73 12.62
CA VAL A 35 -4.79 2.39 11.48
C VAL A 35 -5.81 2.99 10.54
N GLN A 36 -6.89 2.27 10.24
CA GLN A 36 -7.95 2.78 9.37
C GLN A 36 -8.61 4.04 9.96
N GLU A 37 -8.85 4.04 11.27
CA GLU A 37 -9.41 5.21 11.94
C GLU A 37 -8.49 6.42 11.83
N ARG A 38 -7.18 6.20 11.95
CA ARG A 38 -6.21 7.28 11.81
C ARG A 38 -6.18 7.82 10.39
N ILE A 39 -6.21 6.94 9.40
CA ILE A 39 -6.27 7.33 7.99
C ILE A 39 -7.53 8.18 7.73
N ASP A 40 -8.67 7.73 8.23
CA ASP A 40 -9.94 8.43 8.03
C ASP A 40 -9.91 9.82 8.67
N PHE A 41 -9.35 9.93 9.87
CA PHE A 41 -9.19 11.21 10.55
C PHE A 41 -8.34 12.17 9.73
N LEU A 42 -7.20 11.69 9.24
CA LEU A 42 -6.29 12.51 8.45
C LEU A 42 -6.90 12.91 7.11
N ALA A 43 -7.61 11.98 6.46
CA ALA A 43 -8.26 12.27 5.19
C ALA A 43 -9.33 13.35 5.34
N GLU A 44 -10.13 13.27 6.41
CA GLU A 44 -11.14 14.28 6.69
C GLU A 44 -10.50 15.65 6.94
N GLY A 45 -9.44 15.68 7.76
CA GLY A 45 -8.70 16.90 8.00
C GLY A 45 -8.09 17.49 6.75
N ALA A 46 -7.58 16.65 5.85
CA ALA A 46 -7.04 17.10 4.58
C ALA A 46 -8.11 17.75 3.71
N ASN A 47 -9.30 17.16 3.67
CA ASN A 47 -10.42 17.72 2.90
C ASN A 47 -10.86 19.07 3.45
N GLU A 48 -10.79 19.26 4.75
CA GLU A 48 -11.17 20.50 5.41
C GLU A 48 -10.06 21.53 5.45
N GLY A 49 -8.83 21.14 5.08
CA GLY A 49 -7.66 22.02 5.15
C GLY A 49 -7.23 22.32 6.58
N SER A 50 -7.54 21.44 7.53
CA SER A 50 -7.30 21.67 8.95
C SER A 50 -6.10 20.90 9.50
N LEU A 51 -5.36 20.18 8.67
CA LEU A 51 -4.20 19.41 9.14
C LEU A 51 -3.04 20.32 9.52
N LYS A 52 -2.41 19.99 10.65
CA LYS A 52 -1.13 20.57 11.04
C LYS A 52 -0.04 20.03 10.11
N ASP A 53 1.11 20.69 10.08
CA ASP A 53 2.21 20.28 9.22
C ASP A 53 2.65 18.84 9.49
N GLU A 54 2.73 18.44 10.75
CA GLU A 54 3.10 17.07 11.13
C GLU A 54 2.05 16.05 10.67
N GLU A 55 0.77 16.42 10.77
CA GLU A 55 -0.32 15.56 10.33
C GLU A 55 -0.35 15.42 8.82
N ARG A 56 -0.03 16.50 8.12
CA ARG A 56 0.05 16.47 6.66
C ARG A 56 1.16 15.54 6.19
N ALA A 57 2.33 15.61 6.84
CA ALA A 57 3.45 14.73 6.53
C ALA A 57 3.08 13.27 6.80
N GLU A 58 2.39 13.00 7.91
CA GLU A 58 1.91 11.67 8.23
C GLU A 58 0.93 11.15 7.17
N TYR A 59 0.00 11.99 6.75
CA TYR A 59 -0.98 11.62 5.74
C TYR A 59 -0.30 11.28 4.42
N GLU A 60 0.65 12.10 3.97
CA GLU A 60 1.40 11.84 2.75
C GLU A 60 2.17 10.53 2.83
N ALA A 61 2.78 10.24 3.99
CA ALA A 61 3.51 8.99 4.19
C ALA A 61 2.55 7.78 4.11
N LEU A 62 1.35 7.92 4.68
CA LEU A 62 0.35 6.86 4.63
C LEU A 62 -0.16 6.61 3.22
N ILE A 63 -0.35 7.67 2.43
CA ILE A 63 -0.76 7.54 1.03
C ILE A 63 0.32 6.79 0.24
N ASN A 64 1.58 7.15 0.43
CA ASN A 64 2.68 6.47 -0.24
C ASN A 64 2.79 5.01 0.17
N ALA A 65 2.57 4.72 1.45
CA ALA A 65 2.57 3.34 1.93
C ALA A 65 1.41 2.54 1.35
N ALA A 66 0.23 3.17 1.21
CA ALA A 66 -0.92 2.51 0.61
C ALA A 66 -0.67 2.17 -0.85
N ASP A 67 0.00 3.05 -1.60
CA ASP A 67 0.39 2.78 -2.97
C ASP A 67 1.35 1.60 -3.05
N PHE A 68 2.33 1.57 -2.16
CA PHE A 68 3.29 0.47 -2.06
C PHE A 68 2.56 -0.86 -1.85
N VAL A 69 1.66 -0.90 -0.87
CA VAL A 69 0.92 -2.13 -0.54
C VAL A 69 0.01 -2.54 -1.70
N SER A 70 -0.65 -1.58 -2.36
CA SER A 70 -1.53 -1.87 -3.49
C SER A 70 -0.76 -2.50 -4.65
N ILE A 71 0.41 -1.97 -4.98
CA ILE A 71 1.24 -2.50 -6.04
C ILE A 71 1.74 -3.90 -5.67
N LEU A 72 2.16 -4.09 -4.41
CA LEU A 72 2.61 -5.39 -3.95
C LEU A 72 1.49 -6.43 -4.03
N LYS A 73 0.26 -6.05 -3.67
CA LYS A 73 -0.88 -6.96 -3.77
C LYS A 73 -1.17 -7.37 -5.21
N LEU A 74 -1.08 -6.44 -6.15
CA LEU A 74 -1.28 -6.76 -7.56
C LEU A 74 -0.23 -7.76 -8.05
N LYS A 75 1.03 -7.54 -7.68
CA LYS A 75 2.11 -8.45 -8.07
C LYS A 75 1.98 -9.81 -7.39
N ALA A 76 1.58 -9.82 -6.13
CA ALA A 76 1.36 -11.07 -5.40
C ALA A 76 0.24 -11.88 -6.03
N ARG A 77 -0.84 -11.22 -6.47
CA ARG A 77 -1.95 -11.89 -7.15
C ARG A 77 -1.47 -12.59 -8.42
N ARG A 78 -0.58 -11.96 -9.18
CA ARG A 78 -0.02 -12.57 -10.39
C ARG A 78 0.80 -13.81 -10.06
N GLN A 79 1.55 -13.78 -8.94
CA GLN A 79 2.41 -14.89 -8.57
C GLN A 79 1.62 -16.16 -8.28
N PHE A 80 0.54 -16.06 -7.49
CA PHE A 80 -0.21 -17.29 -7.23
C PHE A 80 -1.14 -17.67 -8.38
N SER A 81 -1.59 -16.74 -9.20
CA SER A 81 -2.35 -17.06 -10.41
C SER A 81 -1.50 -17.83 -11.41
N ASP A 82 -0.25 -17.42 -11.57
CA ASP A 82 0.68 -18.09 -12.46
C ASP A 82 1.06 -19.49 -11.95
N SER A 83 0.96 -19.71 -10.63
CA SER A 83 1.27 -20.98 -9.99
C SER A 83 0.16 -22.00 -10.17
N GLU A 84 -1.02 -21.56 -10.50
CA GLU A 84 -2.17 -22.43 -10.71
C GLU A 84 -2.25 -22.88 -12.16
#